data_78b9c519f496983aaae0ce6edde19731
#
_entry.id   78b9c519f496983aaae0ce6edde19731
#
_cell.length_a   1.000
_cell.length_b   1.000
_cell.length_c   1.000
_cell.angle_alpha   90.00
_cell.angle_beta   90.00
_cell.angle_gamma   90.00
#
_symmetry.space_group_name_H-M   'P 1'
#
loop_
_entity.id
_entity.type
_entity.pdbx_description
1 polymer ?
#
loop_
_entity_poly.entity_id
_entity_poly.type
_entity_poly.pdbx_seq_one_letter_code
_entity_poly.pdbx_strand_id
1 'polypeptide(L)'
;MLTEGQAKKEVSSLYFGGGTPALAIDRLGEVIELLTSHFEITQGIGIELHPSNVTEKLLQKLSDIGVTKISIGIQSFQDKFLGILGRKENRFETMFDALQKVSFETVAMDFIFALPNQTFQDLQKDIEVAFSNGANHIAIYPFIDFGFLESGIQEFQKKEKRALLKQITDYCEERGYTRDSIWTFSKDGRASYSSMTRDNFL
;
A
#
# COMPACT_ATOMS: atom_id res chain seq x y z
N MET A 1 30.57 -14.93 7.54
CA MET A 1 30.09 -15.78 8.64
C MET A 1 30.19 -14.93 9.90
N LEU A 2 29.06 -14.66 10.56
CA LEU A 2 29.11 -14.10 11.91
C LEU A 2 29.62 -15.21 12.85
N THR A 3 30.61 -14.92 13.68
CA THR A 3 31.07 -15.84 14.72
C THR A 3 29.96 -16.02 15.75
N GLU A 4 29.75 -17.25 16.22
CA GLU A 4 28.82 -17.55 17.32
C GLU A 4 29.07 -16.59 18.49
N GLY A 5 28.02 -15.80 18.84
CA GLY A 5 28.07 -14.84 19.96
C GLY A 5 28.03 -13.35 19.56
N GLN A 6 28.03 -12.97 18.29
CA GLN A 6 27.77 -11.58 17.90
C GLN A 6 26.28 -11.25 17.94
N ALA A 7 25.91 -10.18 18.65
CA ALA A 7 24.55 -9.66 18.65
C ALA A 7 24.12 -9.32 17.21
N LYS A 8 22.90 -9.66 16.85
CA LYS A 8 22.33 -9.28 15.55
C LYS A 8 22.31 -7.76 15.43
N LYS A 9 22.57 -7.26 14.22
CA LYS A 9 22.43 -5.82 13.94
C LYS A 9 20.93 -5.50 13.88
N GLU A 10 20.51 -4.45 14.58
CA GLU A 10 19.13 -3.95 14.50
C GLU A 10 18.87 -3.30 13.14
N VAL A 11 17.68 -3.63 12.58
CA VAL A 11 17.10 -3.03 11.37
C VAL A 11 15.64 -2.73 11.68
N SER A 12 15.18 -1.51 11.38
CA SER A 12 13.82 -1.11 11.72
C SER A 12 12.78 -1.96 11.00
N SER A 13 12.88 -2.11 9.69
CA SER A 13 11.93 -2.90 8.91
C SER A 13 12.57 -3.51 7.67
N LEU A 14 12.00 -4.61 7.20
CA LEU A 14 12.23 -5.11 5.85
C LEU A 14 11.02 -4.75 4.98
N TYR A 15 11.26 -4.37 3.74
CA TYR A 15 10.21 -4.06 2.80
C TYR A 15 10.49 -4.66 1.43
N PHE A 16 9.53 -5.42 0.92
CA PHE A 16 9.61 -6.08 -0.37
C PHE A 16 8.65 -5.41 -1.35
N GLY A 17 9.21 -4.64 -2.27
CA GLY A 17 8.45 -3.89 -3.26
C GLY A 17 8.91 -4.13 -4.68
N GLY A 18 8.29 -3.39 -5.63
CA GLY A 18 8.55 -3.50 -7.05
C GLY A 18 7.91 -4.73 -7.69
N GLY A 19 7.38 -4.61 -8.90
CA GLY A 19 6.71 -5.72 -9.58
C GLY A 19 5.65 -6.41 -8.71
N THR A 20 5.81 -7.70 -8.47
CA THR A 20 4.92 -8.47 -7.60
C THR A 20 5.74 -9.51 -6.81
N PRO A 21 6.38 -9.14 -5.70
CA PRO A 21 7.27 -10.04 -4.94
C PRO A 21 6.60 -11.35 -4.51
N ALA A 22 5.30 -11.29 -4.22
CA ALA A 22 4.51 -12.44 -3.79
C ALA A 22 4.40 -13.59 -4.82
N LEU A 23 4.73 -13.35 -6.09
CA LEU A 23 4.80 -14.42 -7.10
C LEU A 23 5.93 -15.42 -6.81
N ALA A 24 6.95 -15.02 -6.05
CA ALA A 24 8.07 -15.85 -5.66
C ALA A 24 8.04 -16.18 -4.15
N ILE A 25 6.87 -16.47 -3.60
CA ILE A 25 6.62 -16.60 -2.16
C ILE A 25 7.59 -17.59 -1.46
N ASP A 26 7.90 -18.72 -2.10
CA ASP A 26 8.79 -19.72 -1.49
C ASP A 26 10.23 -19.18 -1.39
N ARG A 27 10.71 -18.45 -2.41
CA ARG A 27 12.01 -17.75 -2.37
C ARG A 27 12.02 -16.59 -1.41
N LEU A 28 10.90 -15.89 -1.27
CA LEU A 28 10.76 -14.82 -0.30
C LEU A 28 10.93 -15.33 1.13
N GLY A 29 10.35 -16.50 1.45
CA GLY A 29 10.54 -17.14 2.74
C GLY A 29 12.02 -17.45 3.04
N GLU A 30 12.74 -18.04 2.09
CA GLU A 30 14.19 -18.28 2.20
C GLU A 30 15.00 -17.00 2.48
N VAL A 31 14.65 -15.91 1.79
CA VAL A 31 15.31 -14.59 1.95
C VAL A 31 14.99 -14.00 3.32
N ILE A 32 13.74 -14.05 3.78
CA ILE A 32 13.33 -13.56 5.10
C ILE A 32 14.05 -14.35 6.19
N GLU A 33 14.09 -15.67 6.10
CA GLU A 33 14.81 -16.53 7.04
C GLU A 33 16.30 -16.17 7.10
N LEU A 34 16.96 -16.00 5.96
CA LEU A 34 18.35 -15.59 5.89
C LEU A 34 18.56 -14.21 6.54
N LEU A 35 17.72 -13.22 6.22
CA LEU A 35 17.86 -11.88 6.77
C LEU A 35 17.61 -11.85 8.29
N THR A 36 16.56 -12.53 8.75
CA THR A 36 16.25 -12.59 10.19
C THR A 36 17.25 -13.41 11.01
N SER A 37 18.02 -14.29 10.36
CA SER A 37 19.14 -14.97 11.03
C SER A 37 20.29 -14.00 11.34
N HIS A 38 20.47 -12.91 10.57
CA HIS A 38 21.56 -11.95 10.70
C HIS A 38 21.14 -10.61 11.33
N PHE A 39 19.88 -10.24 11.18
CA PHE A 39 19.34 -8.96 11.64
C PHE A 39 18.18 -9.16 12.62
N GLU A 40 18.05 -8.26 13.56
CA GLU A 40 16.88 -8.12 14.41
C GLU A 40 15.94 -7.08 13.78
N ILE A 41 14.74 -7.51 13.36
CA ILE A 41 13.75 -6.65 12.70
C ILE A 41 12.78 -6.14 13.76
N THR A 42 12.83 -4.83 14.07
CA THR A 42 12.12 -4.26 15.22
C THR A 42 10.71 -3.73 14.90
N GLN A 43 10.44 -3.39 13.64
CA GLN A 43 9.15 -2.81 13.21
C GLN A 43 8.40 -3.66 12.16
N GLY A 44 8.85 -4.90 11.96
CA GLY A 44 8.17 -5.88 11.12
C GLY A 44 8.57 -5.90 9.65
N ILE A 45 7.90 -6.75 8.89
CA ILE A 45 8.19 -7.05 7.49
C ILE A 45 6.99 -6.67 6.63
N GLY A 46 7.21 -5.82 5.63
CA GLY A 46 6.19 -5.34 4.70
C GLY A 46 6.37 -5.88 3.28
N ILE A 47 5.26 -6.01 2.55
CA ILE A 47 5.26 -6.45 1.15
C ILE A 47 4.21 -5.72 0.32
N GLU A 48 4.55 -5.43 -0.95
CA GLU A 48 3.61 -4.92 -1.94
C GLU A 48 2.88 -6.06 -2.66
N LEU A 49 1.57 -5.89 -2.83
CA LEU A 49 0.69 -6.86 -3.48
C LEU A 49 -0.11 -6.21 -4.61
N HIS A 50 -0.33 -6.97 -5.67
CA HIS A 50 -1.35 -6.63 -6.66
C HIS A 50 -2.70 -7.21 -6.21
N PRO A 51 -3.84 -6.48 -6.34
CA PRO A 51 -5.14 -6.94 -5.85
C PRO A 51 -5.54 -8.34 -6.34
N SER A 52 -5.26 -8.65 -7.60
CA SER A 52 -5.59 -9.96 -8.19
C SER A 52 -4.83 -11.14 -7.59
N ASN A 53 -3.75 -10.88 -6.86
CA ASN A 53 -2.96 -11.92 -6.20
C ASN A 53 -3.41 -12.14 -4.74
N VAL A 54 -4.22 -11.24 -4.17
CA VAL A 54 -4.65 -11.33 -2.77
C VAL A 54 -5.70 -12.42 -2.63
N THR A 55 -5.26 -13.55 -2.11
CA THR A 55 -6.10 -14.72 -1.79
C THR A 55 -5.82 -15.15 -0.36
N GLU A 56 -6.77 -15.80 0.30
CA GLU A 56 -6.58 -16.37 1.64
C GLU A 56 -5.32 -17.23 1.72
N LYS A 57 -5.10 -18.10 0.74
CA LYS A 57 -3.92 -18.98 0.68
C LYS A 57 -2.61 -18.18 0.62
N LEU A 58 -2.54 -17.10 -0.17
CA LEU A 58 -1.34 -16.27 -0.24
C LEU A 58 -1.14 -15.51 1.06
N LEU A 59 -2.19 -14.88 1.59
CA LEU A 59 -2.11 -14.13 2.84
C LEU A 59 -1.66 -15.01 4.01
N GLN A 60 -2.17 -16.25 4.09
CA GLN A 60 -1.74 -17.20 5.11
C GLN A 60 -0.24 -17.52 4.96
N LYS A 61 0.23 -17.83 3.75
CA LYS A 61 1.66 -18.08 3.52
C LYS A 61 2.53 -16.87 3.88
N LEU A 62 2.08 -15.64 3.59
CA LEU A 62 2.80 -14.41 3.96
C LEU A 62 2.89 -14.26 5.48
N SER A 63 1.79 -14.51 6.19
CA SER A 63 1.77 -14.50 7.65
C SER A 63 2.71 -15.58 8.23
N ASP A 64 2.69 -16.79 7.67
CA ASP A 64 3.51 -17.93 8.13
C ASP A 64 5.03 -17.65 8.01
N ILE A 65 5.46 -16.87 7.00
CA ILE A 65 6.87 -16.45 6.83
C ILE A 65 7.23 -15.16 7.58
N GLY A 66 6.33 -14.63 8.42
CA GLY A 66 6.59 -13.51 9.30
C GLY A 66 6.30 -12.13 8.70
N VAL A 67 5.60 -12.02 7.57
CA VAL A 67 5.12 -10.74 7.05
C VAL A 67 4.02 -10.22 7.97
N THR A 68 4.18 -8.98 8.43
CA THR A 68 3.23 -8.31 9.35
C THR A 68 2.48 -7.16 8.70
N LYS A 69 2.97 -6.66 7.57
CA LYS A 69 2.43 -5.48 6.89
C LYS A 69 2.26 -5.75 5.40
N ILE A 70 1.12 -5.41 4.85
CA ILE A 70 0.84 -5.54 3.41
C ILE A 70 0.40 -4.19 2.83
N SER A 71 0.87 -3.87 1.63
CA SER A 71 0.39 -2.74 0.82
C SER A 71 -0.21 -3.26 -0.48
N ILE A 72 -1.42 -2.87 -0.79
CA ILE A 72 -2.16 -3.37 -1.95
C ILE A 72 -2.38 -2.23 -2.94
N GLY A 73 -1.80 -2.33 -4.12
CA GLY A 73 -1.89 -1.32 -5.17
C GLY A 73 -3.25 -1.27 -5.84
N ILE A 74 -4.25 -0.71 -5.18
CA ILE A 74 -5.64 -0.58 -5.67
C ILE A 74 -5.73 0.40 -6.83
N GLN A 75 -5.18 1.59 -6.67
CA GLN A 75 -5.22 2.76 -7.53
C GLN A 75 -6.59 3.45 -7.58
N SER A 76 -7.67 2.74 -7.76
CA SER A 76 -9.07 3.11 -7.59
C SER A 76 -9.94 1.84 -7.54
N PHE A 77 -11.09 1.89 -6.91
CA PHE A 77 -12.11 0.83 -6.99
C PHE A 77 -13.07 1.03 -8.18
N GLN A 78 -12.88 2.09 -8.97
CA GLN A 78 -13.77 2.46 -10.06
C GLN A 78 -13.15 2.11 -11.42
N ASP A 79 -13.81 1.28 -12.20
CA ASP A 79 -13.32 0.76 -13.49
C ASP A 79 -12.95 1.85 -14.48
N LYS A 80 -13.69 2.98 -14.47
CA LYS A 80 -13.40 4.13 -15.34
C LYS A 80 -11.97 4.68 -15.14
N PHE A 81 -11.45 4.64 -13.91
CA PHE A 81 -10.09 5.10 -13.59
C PHE A 81 -9.05 4.00 -13.80
N LEU A 82 -9.41 2.75 -13.51
CA LEU A 82 -8.55 1.61 -13.81
C LEU A 82 -8.29 1.52 -15.32
N GLY A 83 -9.30 1.79 -16.16
CA GLY A 83 -9.16 1.85 -17.61
C GLY A 83 -8.15 2.89 -18.09
N ILE A 84 -8.12 4.10 -17.49
CA ILE A 84 -7.14 5.16 -17.79
C ILE A 84 -5.70 4.66 -17.49
N LEU A 85 -5.53 3.85 -16.44
CA LEU A 85 -4.25 3.29 -16.02
C LEU A 85 -3.87 2.01 -16.78
N GLY A 86 -4.65 1.61 -17.80
CA GLY A 86 -4.42 0.36 -18.53
C GLY A 86 -4.62 -0.90 -17.69
N ARG A 87 -5.31 -0.79 -16.55
CA ARG A 87 -5.64 -1.93 -15.69
C ARG A 87 -6.98 -2.52 -16.11
N LYS A 88 -7.07 -3.85 -16.02
CA LYS A 88 -8.35 -4.56 -16.23
C LYS A 88 -9.23 -4.40 -14.99
N GLU A 89 -10.54 -4.57 -15.16
CA GLU A 89 -11.47 -4.71 -14.05
C GLU A 89 -10.95 -5.72 -13.02
N ASN A 90 -10.87 -5.30 -11.77
CA ASN A 90 -10.53 -6.17 -10.66
C ASN A 90 -11.81 -6.53 -9.91
N ARG A 91 -12.01 -7.83 -9.68
CA ARG A 91 -13.03 -8.30 -8.73
C ARG A 91 -12.43 -8.25 -7.34
N PHE A 92 -12.75 -7.19 -6.61
CA PHE A 92 -12.19 -6.94 -5.28
C PHE A 92 -12.83 -7.81 -4.18
N GLU A 93 -13.95 -8.47 -4.44
CA GLU A 93 -14.68 -9.29 -3.47
C GLU A 93 -13.79 -10.41 -2.89
N THR A 94 -13.08 -11.13 -3.74
CA THR A 94 -12.15 -12.19 -3.30
C THR A 94 -11.04 -11.64 -2.39
N MET A 95 -10.54 -10.46 -2.70
CA MET A 95 -9.53 -9.76 -1.90
C MET A 95 -10.12 -9.37 -0.54
N PHE A 96 -11.31 -8.78 -0.51
CA PHE A 96 -11.97 -8.39 0.73
C PHE A 96 -12.26 -9.58 1.63
N ASP A 97 -12.79 -10.67 1.07
CA ASP A 97 -13.02 -11.93 1.79
C ASP A 97 -11.73 -12.50 2.40
N ALA A 98 -10.62 -12.42 1.66
CA ALA A 98 -9.32 -12.89 2.16
C ALA A 98 -8.79 -12.02 3.31
N LEU A 99 -8.94 -10.70 3.21
CA LEU A 99 -8.52 -9.76 4.25
C LEU A 99 -9.31 -9.89 5.56
N GLN A 100 -10.53 -10.43 5.50
CA GLN A 100 -11.33 -10.70 6.71
C GLN A 100 -10.86 -11.97 7.45
N LYS A 101 -10.15 -12.88 6.76
CA LYS A 101 -9.77 -14.19 7.30
C LYS A 101 -8.35 -14.23 7.85
N VAL A 102 -7.45 -13.39 7.32
CA VAL A 102 -6.04 -13.34 7.74
C VAL A 102 -5.70 -11.94 8.21
N SER A 103 -5.26 -11.82 9.46
CA SER A 103 -4.96 -10.53 10.08
C SER A 103 -3.51 -10.12 9.87
N PHE A 104 -3.31 -8.83 9.56
CA PHE A 104 -2.01 -8.17 9.51
C PHE A 104 -2.02 -6.96 10.44
N GLU A 105 -0.85 -6.59 10.93
CA GLU A 105 -0.67 -5.38 11.73
C GLU A 105 -1.05 -4.13 10.92
N THR A 106 -0.61 -4.11 9.65
CA THR A 106 -0.95 -3.04 8.72
C THR A 106 -1.49 -3.62 7.42
N VAL A 107 -2.67 -3.15 7.04
CA VAL A 107 -3.27 -3.34 5.72
C VAL A 107 -3.37 -1.98 5.06
N ALA A 108 -2.39 -1.66 4.21
CA ALA A 108 -2.38 -0.43 3.43
C ALA A 108 -3.02 -0.65 2.05
N MET A 109 -3.78 0.32 1.58
CA MET A 109 -4.31 0.35 0.22
C MET A 109 -3.83 1.63 -0.47
N ASP A 110 -3.21 1.45 -1.64
CA ASP A 110 -2.58 2.56 -2.38
C ASP A 110 -3.50 3.03 -3.50
N PHE A 111 -3.70 4.34 -3.57
CA PHE A 111 -4.57 5.02 -4.53
C PHE A 111 -3.81 6.05 -5.34
N ILE A 112 -4.36 6.36 -6.51
CA ILE A 112 -3.90 7.49 -7.34
C ILE A 112 -4.99 8.55 -7.37
N PHE A 113 -4.63 9.80 -7.05
CA PHE A 113 -5.53 10.94 -7.20
C PHE A 113 -5.11 11.86 -8.33
N ALA A 114 -6.04 12.74 -8.75
CA ALA A 114 -5.90 13.64 -9.89
C ALA A 114 -5.74 12.91 -11.23
N LEU A 115 -6.39 11.76 -11.37
CA LEU A 115 -6.63 11.12 -12.65
C LEU A 115 -7.56 12.01 -13.51
N PRO A 116 -7.47 11.98 -14.84
CA PRO A 116 -8.35 12.74 -15.72
C PRO A 116 -9.83 12.57 -15.35
N ASN A 117 -10.53 13.69 -15.21
CA ASN A 117 -11.94 13.76 -14.81
C ASN A 117 -12.29 13.20 -13.42
N GLN A 118 -11.32 12.91 -12.58
CA GLN A 118 -11.55 12.43 -11.23
C GLN A 118 -12.00 13.57 -10.32
N THR A 119 -13.07 13.36 -9.60
CA THR A 119 -13.63 14.31 -8.63
C THR A 119 -13.23 13.93 -7.19
N PHE A 120 -13.41 14.86 -6.26
CA PHE A 120 -13.25 14.55 -4.84
C PHE A 120 -14.22 13.45 -4.37
N GLN A 121 -15.45 13.45 -4.87
CA GLN A 121 -16.46 12.44 -4.54
C GLN A 121 -16.06 11.03 -4.99
N ASP A 122 -15.32 10.90 -6.09
CA ASP A 122 -14.77 9.63 -6.53
C ASP A 122 -13.72 9.12 -5.53
N LEU A 123 -12.82 9.99 -5.07
CA LEU A 123 -11.80 9.66 -4.07
C LEU A 123 -12.40 9.35 -2.70
N GLN A 124 -13.42 10.11 -2.30
CA GLN A 124 -14.16 9.83 -1.07
C GLN A 124 -14.73 8.42 -1.05
N LYS A 125 -15.35 7.98 -2.16
CA LYS A 125 -15.87 6.61 -2.28
C LYS A 125 -14.75 5.58 -2.16
N ASP A 126 -13.62 5.79 -2.83
CA ASP A 126 -12.48 4.87 -2.77
C ASP A 126 -11.94 4.76 -1.33
N ILE A 127 -11.82 5.87 -0.61
CA ILE A 127 -11.39 5.90 0.80
C ILE A 127 -12.39 5.16 1.71
N GLU A 128 -13.69 5.41 1.53
CA GLU A 128 -14.75 4.75 2.31
C GLU A 128 -14.75 3.24 2.09
N VAL A 129 -14.63 2.79 0.84
CA VAL A 129 -14.55 1.36 0.50
C VAL A 129 -13.31 0.74 1.15
N ALA A 130 -12.15 1.38 1.09
CA ALA A 130 -10.92 0.86 1.69
C ALA A 130 -11.07 0.61 3.20
N PHE A 131 -11.46 1.65 3.95
CA PHE A 131 -11.57 1.55 5.41
C PHE A 131 -12.74 0.66 5.88
N SER A 132 -13.76 0.48 5.05
CA SER A 132 -14.86 -0.45 5.34
C SER A 132 -14.51 -1.91 5.05
N ASN A 133 -13.45 -2.17 4.26
CA ASN A 133 -13.07 -3.52 3.84
C ASN A 133 -11.67 -3.93 4.33
N GLY A 134 -11.30 -3.49 5.53
CA GLY A 134 -10.15 -4.04 6.24
C GLY A 134 -8.86 -3.22 6.14
N ALA A 135 -8.82 -2.14 5.34
CA ALA A 135 -7.69 -1.22 5.42
C ALA A 135 -7.66 -0.52 6.77
N ASN A 136 -6.49 -0.38 7.35
CA ASN A 136 -6.23 0.50 8.49
C ASN A 136 -5.25 1.63 8.13
N HIS A 137 -4.77 1.62 6.89
CA HIS A 137 -3.88 2.62 6.32
C HIS A 137 -4.18 2.83 4.84
N ILE A 138 -4.07 4.06 4.35
CA ILE A 138 -4.15 4.38 2.93
C ILE A 138 -2.98 5.28 2.51
N ALA A 139 -2.50 5.09 1.28
CA ALA A 139 -1.58 6.00 0.63
C ALA A 139 -2.22 6.52 -0.66
N ILE A 140 -2.21 7.85 -0.87
CA ILE A 140 -2.88 8.48 -2.00
C ILE A 140 -1.89 9.36 -2.75
N TYR A 141 -1.34 8.85 -3.86
CA TYR A 141 -0.30 9.51 -4.65
C TYR A 141 -0.89 10.30 -5.82
N PRO A 142 -0.30 11.47 -6.18
CA PRO A 142 -0.75 12.21 -7.34
C PRO A 142 -0.45 11.45 -8.62
N PHE A 143 -1.39 11.46 -9.56
CA PHE A 143 -1.13 10.99 -10.91
C PHE A 143 -0.01 11.83 -11.56
N ILE A 144 0.96 11.14 -12.13
CA ILE A 144 2.03 11.73 -12.94
C ILE A 144 1.97 11.05 -14.30
N ASP A 145 1.72 11.82 -15.34
CA ASP A 145 1.73 11.28 -16.70
C ASP A 145 3.18 11.09 -17.17
N PHE A 146 3.56 9.85 -17.40
CA PHE A 146 4.83 9.49 -18.04
C PHE A 146 4.67 9.21 -19.53
N GLY A 147 3.66 9.81 -20.18
CA GLY A 147 3.34 9.58 -21.59
C GLY A 147 2.36 8.44 -21.84
N PHE A 148 1.58 8.05 -20.83
CA PHE A 148 0.56 7.02 -20.93
C PHE A 148 -0.80 7.55 -21.38
N LEU A 149 -1.03 8.85 -21.23
CA LEU A 149 -2.30 9.45 -21.66
C LEU A 149 -2.35 9.59 -23.18
N GLU A 150 -3.50 9.26 -23.74
CA GLU A 150 -3.78 9.54 -25.14
C GLU A 150 -3.74 11.05 -25.42
N SER A 151 -3.34 11.43 -26.63
CA SER A 151 -3.30 12.84 -27.03
C SER A 151 -4.69 13.49 -26.89
N GLY A 152 -4.75 14.58 -26.12
CA GLY A 152 -5.99 15.34 -25.86
C GLY A 152 -6.61 15.11 -24.48
N ILE A 153 -6.12 14.19 -23.67
CA ILE A 153 -6.51 14.07 -22.26
C ILE A 153 -5.71 15.08 -21.44
N GLN A 154 -6.42 15.92 -20.70
CA GLN A 154 -5.80 16.98 -19.92
C GLN A 154 -5.45 16.49 -18.51
N GLU A 155 -4.18 16.61 -18.14
CA GLU A 155 -3.70 16.36 -16.79
C GLU A 155 -4.06 17.52 -15.85
N PHE A 156 -4.37 17.23 -14.59
CA PHE A 156 -4.58 18.23 -13.55
C PHE A 156 -3.34 19.10 -13.36
N GLN A 157 -3.55 20.43 -13.31
CA GLN A 157 -2.49 21.37 -13.01
C GLN A 157 -2.07 21.27 -11.53
N LYS A 158 -0.85 21.71 -11.21
CA LYS A 158 -0.30 21.67 -9.85
C LYS A 158 -1.22 22.31 -8.80
N LYS A 159 -1.92 23.42 -9.17
CA LYS A 159 -2.86 24.09 -8.27
C LYS A 159 -4.10 23.22 -7.98
N GLU A 160 -4.61 22.56 -9.00
CA GLU A 160 -5.78 21.66 -8.89
C GLU A 160 -5.43 20.41 -8.06
N LYS A 161 -4.25 19.80 -8.31
CA LYS A 161 -3.74 18.68 -7.49
C LYS A 161 -3.63 19.07 -6.00
N ARG A 162 -3.15 20.29 -5.71
CA ARG A 162 -3.06 20.79 -4.32
C ARG A 162 -4.45 21.01 -3.70
N ALA A 163 -5.40 21.56 -4.45
CA ALA A 163 -6.76 21.76 -3.96
C ALA A 163 -7.45 20.43 -3.66
N LEU A 164 -7.29 19.45 -4.54
CA LEU A 164 -7.85 18.11 -4.35
C LEU A 164 -7.21 17.40 -3.15
N LEU A 165 -5.89 17.48 -3.00
CA LEU A 165 -5.19 16.94 -1.82
C LEU A 165 -5.68 17.58 -0.53
N LYS A 166 -5.96 18.89 -0.54
CA LYS A 166 -6.52 19.56 0.63
C LYS A 166 -7.88 19.00 0.99
N GLN A 167 -8.78 18.80 0.01
CA GLN A 167 -10.09 18.20 0.25
C GLN A 167 -9.98 16.78 0.83
N ILE A 168 -9.04 15.96 0.31
CA ILE A 168 -8.75 14.63 0.84
C ILE A 168 -8.30 14.74 2.30
N THR A 169 -7.37 15.65 2.59
CA THR A 169 -6.82 15.83 3.93
C THR A 169 -7.93 16.25 4.90
N ASP A 170 -8.69 17.30 4.57
CA ASP A 170 -9.79 17.79 5.40
C ASP A 170 -10.80 16.65 5.70
N TYR A 171 -11.18 15.90 4.68
CA TYR A 171 -12.11 14.78 4.80
C TYR A 171 -11.58 13.67 5.73
N CYS A 172 -10.32 13.29 5.59
CA CYS A 172 -9.71 12.26 6.43
C CYS A 172 -9.61 12.72 7.88
N GLU A 173 -9.19 13.97 8.13
CA GLU A 173 -9.07 14.53 9.47
C GLU A 173 -10.43 14.69 10.15
N GLU A 174 -11.49 15.13 9.43
CA GLU A 174 -12.88 15.21 9.94
C GLU A 174 -13.43 13.84 10.36
N ARG A 175 -12.94 12.76 9.77
CA ARG A 175 -13.30 11.38 10.15
C ARG A 175 -12.42 10.77 11.23
N GLY A 176 -11.47 11.55 11.75
CA GLY A 176 -10.57 11.09 12.81
C GLY A 176 -9.41 10.23 12.30
N TYR A 177 -9.14 10.23 11.00
CA TYR A 177 -7.95 9.57 10.47
C TYR A 177 -6.72 10.44 10.71
N THR A 178 -5.64 9.81 11.15
CA THR A 178 -4.36 10.49 11.39
C THR A 178 -3.58 10.62 10.09
N ARG A 179 -3.12 11.83 9.78
CA ARG A 179 -2.22 12.05 8.66
C ARG A 179 -0.78 11.75 9.06
N ASP A 180 -0.21 10.67 8.54
CA ASP A 180 1.14 10.22 8.87
C ASP A 180 2.20 10.88 7.99
N SER A 181 1.85 11.25 6.76
CA SER A 181 2.73 11.94 5.81
C SER A 181 1.94 12.81 4.84
N ILE A 182 2.62 13.36 3.83
CA ILE A 182 1.95 14.15 2.78
C ILE A 182 0.84 13.33 2.09
N TRP A 183 1.06 12.04 1.93
CA TRP A 183 0.25 11.15 1.09
C TRP A 183 -0.44 10.04 1.85
N THR A 184 -0.23 9.91 3.16
CA THR A 184 -0.68 8.74 3.91
C THR A 184 -1.55 9.10 5.10
N PHE A 185 -2.56 8.28 5.33
CA PHE A 185 -3.52 8.43 6.42
C PHE A 185 -3.76 7.06 7.06
N SER A 186 -3.83 7.03 8.38
CA SER A 186 -4.11 5.82 9.15
C SER A 186 -5.35 5.98 10.02
N LYS A 187 -6.00 4.85 10.27
CA LYS A 187 -7.08 4.70 11.23
C LYS A 187 -6.46 4.40 12.60
N ASP A 188 -6.98 5.03 13.65
CA ASP A 188 -6.60 4.77 15.05
C ASP A 188 -5.15 5.15 15.43
N GLY A 189 -4.49 6.04 14.69
CA GLY A 189 -3.14 6.55 15.02
C GLY A 189 -2.07 5.47 15.13
N ARG A 190 -2.28 4.31 14.52
CA ARG A 190 -1.30 3.22 14.52
C ARG A 190 -0.05 3.63 13.76
N ALA A 191 1.09 3.14 14.24
CA ALA A 191 2.41 3.45 13.71
C ALA A 191 2.42 3.45 12.18
N SER A 192 2.91 4.55 11.61
CA SER A 192 2.92 4.80 10.20
C SER A 192 3.56 3.63 9.44
N TYR A 193 2.83 3.08 8.48
CA TYR A 193 3.44 2.30 7.43
C TYR A 193 4.24 3.27 6.55
N SER A 194 5.52 3.26 6.74
CA SER A 194 6.42 3.99 5.88
C SER A 194 6.75 3.12 4.68
N SER A 195 6.12 3.38 3.53
CA SER A 195 6.71 2.93 2.28
C SER A 195 8.04 3.66 2.09
N MET A 196 9.08 2.94 1.95
CA MET A 196 10.44 3.20 1.43
C MET A 196 11.11 4.59 1.51
N THR A 197 10.43 5.69 1.84
CA THR A 197 10.99 7.01 1.57
C THR A 197 11.35 7.83 2.81
N ARG A 198 11.23 7.29 4.01
CA ARG A 198 11.34 8.13 5.21
C ARG A 198 12.59 7.96 6.03
N ASP A 199 13.15 6.77 6.10
CA ASP A 199 14.22 6.49 7.04
C ASP A 199 15.42 5.90 6.31
N ASN A 200 16.57 6.52 6.53
CA ASN A 200 17.92 6.08 6.19
C ASN A 200 18.04 4.79 5.37
N PHE A 201 18.13 4.96 4.06
CA PHE A 201 18.65 3.91 3.20
C PHE A 201 20.14 3.69 3.51
N LEU A 202 20.53 2.45 3.69
CA LEU A 202 21.89 2.03 3.66
C LEU A 202 22.36 1.89 2.22
#